data_b2265ef101f5fab560e29837fcb34a2a
#
_entry.id   b2265ef101f5fab560e29837fcb34a2a
#
_cell.length_a   1.000
_cell.length_b   1.000
_cell.length_c   1.000
_cell.angle_alpha   90.00
_cell.angle_beta   90.00
_cell.angle_gamma   90.00
#
_symmetry.space_group_name_H-M   'P 1'
#
loop_
_entity.id
_entity.type
_entity.pdbx_description
1 polymer ?
#
loop_
_entity_poly.entity_id
_entity_poly.type
_entity_poly.pdbx_seq_one_letter_code
_entity_poly.pdbx_strand_id
1 'polypeptide(L)'
;MVGVGVAIQGERVRVLNDVEPDGEGRYVLYLLQQANRARFNPALELAIEEANRLKLPVVACFGLLDGKSGFPEANARHYAFLLQGLAEAKAGLEKRGIAFVMRKASPAKVAIDLADEAALLVLDRGYLAIQKGWYAEIGKHVRRRIVQVEGDVVVPVETASNKHEFAARTLRPKLNRLWDTFIEDLKPRPVKHKADTLGLKSEIDVSDPDAVLAEMSLDREVGPVKRFAGGEGEARKRLKAFLKDGFEGYGAGRNKPEAAAASHMSPYLHFGQISPVEIALAIREAKAGTTMTAAPTWRS
;
A
#
# COMPACT_ATOMS: atom_id res chain seq x y z
N MET A 1 -0.41 -27.58 -16.19
CA MET A 1 -1.52 -26.90 -15.50
C MET A 1 -1.04 -25.49 -15.17
N VAL A 2 -1.50 -24.48 -15.92
CA VAL A 2 -1.20 -23.07 -15.68
C VAL A 2 -2.03 -22.69 -14.48
N GLY A 3 -1.38 -22.39 -13.35
CA GLY A 3 -2.07 -21.94 -12.14
C GLY A 3 -2.78 -20.62 -12.42
N VAL A 4 -4.10 -20.65 -12.41
CA VAL A 4 -4.94 -19.44 -12.45
C VAL A 4 -4.61 -18.65 -11.18
N GLY A 5 -3.81 -17.57 -11.32
CA GLY A 5 -3.63 -16.62 -10.23
C GLY A 5 -5.00 -16.04 -9.89
N VAL A 6 -5.33 -15.93 -8.61
CA VAL A 6 -6.57 -15.32 -8.16
C VAL A 6 -6.62 -13.90 -8.73
N ALA A 7 -7.66 -13.60 -9.51
CA ALA A 7 -7.87 -12.25 -10.07
C ALA A 7 -8.04 -11.25 -8.94
N ILE A 8 -7.63 -9.99 -9.17
CA ILE A 8 -7.94 -8.91 -8.20
C ILE A 8 -9.45 -8.82 -8.08
N GLN A 9 -9.96 -8.88 -6.84
CA GLN A 9 -11.40 -8.80 -6.57
C GLN A 9 -11.99 -7.52 -7.18
N GLY A 10 -13.00 -7.66 -8.01
CA GLY A 10 -13.59 -6.56 -8.80
C GLY A 10 -14.09 -5.41 -7.93
N GLU A 11 -14.57 -5.71 -6.72
CA GLU A 11 -15.05 -4.74 -5.74
C GLU A 11 -13.95 -3.79 -5.24
N ARG A 12 -12.68 -4.18 -5.39
CA ARG A 12 -11.52 -3.31 -5.08
C ARG A 12 -11.17 -2.35 -6.21
N VAL A 13 -11.68 -2.59 -7.40
CA VAL A 13 -11.26 -1.89 -8.62
C VAL A 13 -12.32 -0.89 -9.04
N ARG A 14 -11.92 0.35 -9.27
CA ARG A 14 -12.77 1.42 -9.77
C ARG A 14 -12.12 2.10 -10.97
N VAL A 15 -12.80 2.09 -12.09
CA VAL A 15 -12.42 2.89 -13.27
C VAL A 15 -12.92 4.31 -13.07
N LEU A 16 -12.05 5.31 -13.21
CA LEU A 16 -12.37 6.71 -12.93
C LEU A 16 -12.79 7.51 -14.16
N ASN A 17 -12.48 7.03 -15.38
CA ASN A 17 -12.85 7.66 -16.65
C ASN A 17 -13.15 6.61 -17.70
N ASP A 18 -13.93 6.99 -18.70
CA ASP A 18 -14.31 6.12 -19.82
C ASP A 18 -13.34 6.28 -20.99
N VAL A 19 -12.07 5.97 -20.74
CA VAL A 19 -10.98 6.03 -21.72
C VAL A 19 -10.37 4.64 -21.85
N GLU A 20 -10.12 4.17 -23.07
CA GLU A 20 -9.41 2.92 -23.30
C GLU A 20 -7.90 3.09 -23.07
N PRO A 21 -7.16 2.01 -22.73
CA PRO A 21 -5.71 2.05 -22.69
C PRO A 21 -5.11 2.50 -24.01
N ASP A 22 -4.12 3.40 -23.97
CA ASP A 22 -3.44 3.90 -25.15
C ASP A 22 -2.50 2.84 -25.72
N GLY A 23 -2.74 2.42 -26.95
CA GLY A 23 -1.91 1.43 -27.65
C GLY A 23 -0.49 1.91 -27.97
N GLU A 24 -0.24 3.20 -28.02
CA GLU A 24 1.08 3.81 -28.25
C GLU A 24 1.83 4.14 -26.95
N GLY A 25 1.22 3.88 -25.81
CA GLY A 25 1.84 4.10 -24.51
C GLY A 25 3.08 3.21 -24.32
N ARG A 26 4.09 3.75 -23.63
CA ARG A 26 5.40 3.08 -23.42
C ARG A 26 5.43 2.16 -22.20
N TYR A 27 4.52 2.35 -21.26
CA TYR A 27 4.45 1.62 -20.00
C TYR A 27 3.07 1.72 -19.35
N VAL A 28 2.81 0.84 -18.38
CA VAL A 28 1.72 1.01 -17.42
C VAL A 28 2.28 1.75 -16.20
N LEU A 29 1.66 2.89 -15.86
CA LEU A 29 2.08 3.71 -14.71
C LEU A 29 1.32 3.29 -13.45
N TYR A 30 2.03 3.10 -12.34
CA TYR A 30 1.44 2.88 -11.02
C TYR A 30 1.88 3.96 -10.04
N LEU A 31 0.94 4.76 -9.54
CA LEU A 31 1.19 5.70 -8.45
C LEU A 31 1.14 4.98 -7.10
N LEU A 32 2.32 4.68 -6.58
CA LEU A 32 2.55 4.09 -5.27
C LEU A 32 2.44 5.20 -4.22
N GLN A 33 1.32 5.30 -3.51
CA GLN A 33 1.12 6.39 -2.54
C GLN A 33 0.51 5.95 -1.22
N GLN A 34 -0.29 4.88 -1.20
CA GLN A 34 -0.90 4.31 -0.01
C GLN A 34 -0.29 2.97 0.38
N ALA A 35 -0.10 2.11 -0.61
CA ALA A 35 0.46 0.77 -0.42
C ALA A 35 1.97 0.80 -0.67
N ASN A 36 2.75 1.42 0.23
CA ASN A 36 4.20 1.60 0.08
C ASN A 36 4.95 0.29 0.31
N ARG A 37 4.65 -0.71 -0.53
CA ARG A 37 5.18 -2.08 -0.49
C ARG A 37 5.20 -2.73 -1.86
N ALA A 38 6.16 -3.61 -2.08
CA ALA A 38 6.30 -4.38 -3.32
C ALA A 38 5.59 -5.73 -3.28
N ARG A 39 5.11 -6.16 -2.11
CA ARG A 39 4.43 -7.45 -1.92
C ARG A 39 3.03 -7.22 -1.37
N PHE A 40 2.14 -8.20 -1.67
CA PHE A 40 0.75 -8.17 -1.23
C PHE A 40 0.04 -6.83 -1.54
N ASN A 41 0.27 -6.32 -2.74
CA ASN A 41 -0.19 -5.01 -3.21
C ASN A 41 -1.13 -5.19 -4.42
N PRO A 42 -2.46 -5.13 -4.23
CA PRO A 42 -3.41 -5.40 -5.30
C PRO A 42 -3.33 -4.38 -6.46
N ALA A 43 -3.00 -3.13 -6.19
CA ALA A 43 -2.82 -2.12 -7.24
C ALA A 43 -1.61 -2.44 -8.12
N LEU A 44 -0.49 -2.82 -7.51
CA LEU A 44 0.70 -3.24 -8.24
C LEU A 44 0.43 -4.52 -9.07
N GLU A 45 -0.26 -5.50 -8.49
CA GLU A 45 -0.57 -6.73 -9.22
C GLU A 45 -1.54 -6.49 -10.39
N LEU A 46 -2.49 -5.55 -10.26
CA LEU A 46 -3.32 -5.10 -11.39
C LEU A 46 -2.47 -4.40 -12.46
N ALA A 47 -1.57 -3.51 -12.06
CA ALA A 47 -0.68 -2.83 -13.01
C ALA A 47 0.18 -3.84 -13.79
N ILE A 48 0.69 -4.90 -13.15
CA ILE A 48 1.45 -5.97 -13.80
C ILE A 48 0.55 -6.78 -14.74
N GLU A 49 -0.68 -7.09 -14.34
CA GLU A 49 -1.65 -7.81 -15.20
C GLU A 49 -1.91 -7.04 -16.48
N GLU A 50 -2.24 -5.76 -16.37
CA GLU A 50 -2.48 -4.88 -17.51
C GLU A 50 -1.24 -4.70 -18.39
N ALA A 51 -0.07 -4.51 -17.77
CA ALA A 51 1.20 -4.41 -18.48
C ALA A 51 1.51 -5.69 -19.29
N ASN A 52 1.31 -6.85 -18.68
CA ASN A 52 1.48 -8.13 -19.37
C ASN A 52 0.50 -8.30 -20.55
N ARG A 53 -0.76 -7.85 -20.38
CA ARG A 53 -1.78 -7.87 -21.42
C ARG A 53 -1.41 -6.97 -22.61
N LEU A 54 -0.90 -5.76 -22.29
CA LEU A 54 -0.48 -4.77 -23.30
C LEU A 54 0.92 -5.01 -23.85
N LYS A 55 1.67 -5.97 -23.31
CA LYS A 55 3.09 -6.26 -23.63
C LYS A 55 4.01 -5.08 -23.32
N LEU A 56 3.73 -4.38 -22.25
CA LEU A 56 4.45 -3.19 -21.78
C LEU A 56 5.12 -3.45 -20.43
N PRO A 57 6.18 -2.70 -20.07
CA PRO A 57 6.73 -2.69 -18.73
C PRO A 57 5.85 -1.90 -17.74
N VAL A 58 6.10 -2.09 -16.45
CA VAL A 58 5.50 -1.29 -15.37
C VAL A 58 6.50 -0.25 -14.87
N VAL A 59 6.02 0.95 -14.65
CA VAL A 59 6.71 2.03 -13.93
C VAL A 59 5.92 2.35 -12.68
N ALA A 60 6.53 2.17 -11.52
CA ALA A 60 5.98 2.67 -10.25
C ALA A 60 6.55 4.07 -9.99
N CYS A 61 5.71 5.01 -9.54
CA CYS A 61 6.16 6.34 -9.18
C CYS A 61 5.69 6.76 -7.79
N PHE A 62 6.46 7.66 -7.18
CA PHE A 62 6.15 8.25 -5.87
C PHE A 62 6.42 9.76 -5.89
N GLY A 63 5.49 10.55 -5.35
CA GLY A 63 5.66 11.98 -5.12
C GLY A 63 6.02 12.25 -3.68
N LEU A 64 7.24 12.76 -3.42
CA LEU A 64 7.69 13.16 -2.09
C LEU A 64 7.44 14.65 -1.89
N LEU A 65 6.55 14.95 -0.94
CA LEU A 65 6.36 16.30 -0.42
C LEU A 65 7.18 16.46 0.85
N ASP A 66 7.84 17.60 1.03
CA ASP A 66 8.45 17.94 2.31
C ASP A 66 7.38 18.41 3.32
N GLY A 67 7.79 18.56 4.61
CA GLY A 67 6.86 18.87 5.68
C GLY A 67 6.09 20.18 5.50
N LYS A 68 6.64 21.17 4.78
CA LYS A 68 5.99 22.47 4.58
C LYS A 68 4.94 22.45 3.49
N SER A 69 5.15 21.64 2.45
CA SER A 69 4.31 21.63 1.26
C SER A 69 3.24 20.55 1.26
N GLY A 70 3.31 19.55 2.17
CA GLY A 70 2.39 18.41 2.19
C GLY A 70 1.72 18.16 3.52
N PHE A 71 2.50 17.83 4.52
CA PHE A 71 2.01 17.40 5.84
C PHE A 71 2.68 18.22 6.93
N PRO A 72 2.14 19.39 7.28
CA PRO A 72 2.79 20.34 8.23
C PRO A 72 2.98 19.75 9.63
N GLU A 73 2.18 18.75 10.03
CA GLU A 73 2.32 18.07 11.32
C GLU A 73 3.37 16.94 11.29
N ALA A 74 3.86 16.57 10.09
CA ALA A 74 4.87 15.52 9.96
C ALA A 74 6.27 16.08 10.22
N ASN A 75 7.05 15.37 11.00
CA ASN A 75 8.41 15.72 11.37
C ASN A 75 9.41 14.64 10.92
N ALA A 76 10.68 14.82 11.23
CA ALA A 76 11.76 13.91 10.82
C ALA A 76 11.49 12.43 11.17
N ARG A 77 10.82 12.15 12.29
CA ARG A 77 10.45 10.79 12.70
C ARG A 77 9.54 10.10 11.68
N HIS A 78 8.55 10.79 11.15
CA HIS A 78 7.59 10.24 10.20
C HIS A 78 8.25 9.98 8.85
N TYR A 79 9.06 10.94 8.38
CA TYR A 79 9.77 10.81 7.11
C TYR A 79 10.87 9.76 7.14
N ALA A 80 11.62 9.61 8.23
CA ALA A 80 12.58 8.53 8.39
C ALA A 80 11.92 7.15 8.21
N PHE A 81 10.78 6.94 8.88
CA PHE A 81 10.04 5.69 8.79
C PHE A 81 9.46 5.45 7.38
N LEU A 82 8.93 6.50 6.73
CA LEU A 82 8.45 6.43 5.35
C LEU A 82 9.58 6.07 4.38
N LEU A 83 10.69 6.80 4.44
CA LEU A 83 11.83 6.64 3.51
C LEU A 83 12.48 5.26 3.63
N GLN A 84 12.61 4.73 4.85
CA GLN A 84 13.07 3.34 5.07
C GLN A 84 12.16 2.33 4.36
N GLY A 85 10.85 2.51 4.46
CA GLY A 85 9.89 1.65 3.76
C GLY A 85 9.95 1.79 2.24
N LEU A 86 10.12 3.02 1.73
CA LEU A 86 10.23 3.27 0.29
C LEU A 86 11.53 2.70 -0.29
N ALA A 87 12.64 2.72 0.46
CA ALA A 87 13.90 2.10 0.04
C ALA A 87 13.72 0.58 -0.16
N GLU A 88 13.05 -0.10 0.77
CA GLU A 88 12.77 -1.53 0.65
C GLU A 88 11.76 -1.81 -0.49
N ALA A 89 10.72 -0.99 -0.62
CA ALA A 89 9.75 -1.11 -1.71
C ALA A 89 10.42 -0.93 -3.08
N LYS A 90 11.30 0.09 -3.25
CA LYS A 90 12.12 0.29 -4.46
C LYS A 90 12.92 -0.96 -4.80
N ALA A 91 13.68 -1.46 -3.83
CA ALA A 91 14.51 -2.66 -4.05
C ALA A 91 13.66 -3.88 -4.44
N GLY A 92 12.47 -4.04 -3.83
CA GLY A 92 11.51 -5.10 -4.16
C GLY A 92 10.93 -4.97 -5.56
N LEU A 93 10.60 -3.76 -6.01
CA LEU A 93 10.10 -3.45 -7.35
C LEU A 93 11.17 -3.70 -8.41
N GLU A 94 12.38 -3.16 -8.22
CA GLU A 94 13.52 -3.34 -9.14
C GLU A 94 13.91 -4.80 -9.30
N LYS A 95 13.90 -5.58 -8.21
CA LYS A 95 14.12 -7.04 -8.27
C LYS A 95 13.10 -7.75 -9.15
N ARG A 96 11.89 -7.22 -9.29
CA ARG A 96 10.85 -7.73 -10.19
C ARG A 96 11.00 -7.21 -11.63
N GLY A 97 11.93 -6.28 -11.92
CA GLY A 97 12.10 -5.64 -13.22
C GLY A 97 11.15 -4.46 -13.46
N ILE A 98 10.65 -3.84 -12.39
CA ILE A 98 9.77 -2.66 -12.40
C ILE A 98 10.61 -1.44 -12.11
N ALA A 99 10.55 -0.40 -12.96
CA ALA A 99 11.23 0.86 -12.69
C ALA A 99 10.52 1.61 -11.55
N PHE A 100 11.31 2.22 -10.67
CA PHE A 100 10.80 3.09 -9.62
C PHE A 100 11.30 4.53 -9.84
N VAL A 101 10.36 5.48 -9.95
CA VAL A 101 10.64 6.89 -10.19
C VAL A 101 10.12 7.71 -9.01
N MET A 102 11.02 8.38 -8.29
CA MET A 102 10.67 9.26 -7.18
C MET A 102 11.04 10.70 -7.50
N ARG A 103 10.11 11.62 -7.29
CA ARG A 103 10.29 13.06 -7.55
C ARG A 103 9.87 13.91 -6.37
N LYS A 104 10.52 15.08 -6.22
CA LYS A 104 10.18 16.07 -5.20
C LYS A 104 9.03 16.95 -5.69
N ALA A 105 7.82 16.37 -5.72
CA ALA A 105 6.60 17.05 -6.14
C ALA A 105 5.37 16.38 -5.49
N SER A 106 4.19 16.99 -5.67
CA SER A 106 2.94 16.35 -5.24
C SER A 106 2.71 15.03 -5.99
N PRO A 107 2.06 14.03 -5.37
CA PRO A 107 1.70 12.79 -6.06
C PRO A 107 0.93 13.03 -7.36
N ALA A 108 0.02 14.02 -7.37
CA ALA A 108 -0.72 14.38 -8.57
C ALA A 108 0.20 14.88 -9.69
N LYS A 109 1.13 15.80 -9.38
CA LYS A 109 2.06 16.33 -10.36
C LYS A 109 2.93 15.24 -10.97
N VAL A 110 3.48 14.33 -10.13
CA VAL A 110 4.32 13.22 -10.62
C VAL A 110 3.52 12.28 -11.52
N ALA A 111 2.28 11.95 -11.13
CA ALA A 111 1.42 11.08 -11.93
C ALA A 111 1.03 11.74 -13.26
N ILE A 112 0.69 13.04 -13.26
CA ILE A 112 0.33 13.79 -14.47
C ILE A 112 1.51 13.81 -15.45
N ASP A 113 2.70 14.19 -14.99
CA ASP A 113 3.90 14.31 -15.83
C ASP A 113 4.33 12.96 -16.46
N LEU A 114 4.14 11.86 -15.75
CA LEU A 114 4.49 10.53 -16.23
C LEU A 114 3.35 9.87 -17.03
N ALA A 115 2.11 10.34 -16.88
CA ALA A 115 0.97 9.76 -17.58
C ALA A 115 0.98 10.06 -19.09
N ASP A 116 1.68 11.09 -19.54
CA ASP A 116 1.70 11.47 -20.95
C ASP A 116 2.24 10.35 -21.87
N GLU A 117 3.19 9.57 -21.38
CA GLU A 117 3.77 8.43 -22.09
C GLU A 117 3.21 7.08 -21.64
N ALA A 118 2.27 7.07 -20.69
CA ALA A 118 1.68 5.83 -20.17
C ALA A 118 0.52 5.32 -21.04
N ALA A 119 0.35 4.01 -21.11
CA ALA A 119 -0.83 3.38 -21.71
C ALA A 119 -2.07 3.54 -20.81
N LEU A 120 -1.87 3.42 -19.51
CA LEU A 120 -2.87 3.65 -18.47
C LEU A 120 -2.21 3.97 -17.14
N LEU A 121 -2.98 4.55 -16.23
CA LEU A 121 -2.57 4.89 -14.87
C LEU A 121 -3.35 4.08 -13.83
N VAL A 122 -2.64 3.37 -12.97
CA VAL A 122 -3.19 2.70 -11.79
C VAL A 122 -2.87 3.51 -10.54
N LEU A 123 -3.86 3.72 -9.67
CA LEU A 123 -3.74 4.49 -8.44
C LEU A 123 -4.11 3.62 -7.24
N ASP A 124 -3.42 3.80 -6.12
CA ASP A 124 -3.95 3.39 -4.82
C ASP A 124 -5.18 4.23 -4.47
N ARG A 125 -6.14 3.65 -3.75
CA ARG A 125 -7.29 4.38 -3.23
C ARG A 125 -7.05 4.83 -1.80
N GLY A 126 -6.97 6.14 -1.59
CA GLY A 126 -6.93 6.79 -0.29
C GLY A 126 -8.23 7.55 0.02
N TYR A 127 -8.45 7.87 1.30
CA TYR A 127 -9.73 8.43 1.78
C TYR A 127 -9.62 9.84 2.36
N LEU A 128 -8.40 10.30 2.64
CA LEU A 128 -8.15 11.63 3.18
C LEU A 128 -8.49 12.73 2.17
N ALA A 129 -8.87 13.91 2.66
CA ALA A 129 -9.22 15.05 1.81
C ALA A 129 -8.07 15.42 0.85
N ILE A 130 -6.83 15.41 1.32
CA ILE A 130 -5.64 15.67 0.50
C ILE A 130 -5.50 14.66 -0.65
N GLN A 131 -5.70 13.37 -0.38
CA GLN A 131 -5.62 12.32 -1.39
C GLN A 131 -6.74 12.45 -2.44
N LYS A 132 -7.96 12.72 -1.99
CA LYS A 132 -9.09 13.01 -2.89
C LYS A 132 -8.82 14.24 -3.77
N GLY A 133 -8.13 15.24 -3.23
CA GLY A 133 -7.66 16.40 -3.99
C GLY A 133 -6.69 16.01 -5.11
N TRP A 134 -5.70 15.16 -4.82
CA TRP A 134 -4.78 14.63 -5.84
C TRP A 134 -5.50 13.86 -6.95
N TYR A 135 -6.47 12.99 -6.58
CA TYR A 135 -7.23 12.23 -7.59
C TYR A 135 -8.11 13.12 -8.45
N ALA A 136 -8.69 14.18 -7.88
CA ALA A 136 -9.46 15.16 -8.63
C ALA A 136 -8.57 15.95 -9.61
N GLU A 137 -7.35 16.31 -9.22
CA GLU A 137 -6.35 16.96 -10.05
C GLU A 137 -5.89 16.04 -11.20
N ILE A 138 -5.54 14.80 -10.89
CA ILE A 138 -5.19 13.77 -11.87
C ILE A 138 -6.33 13.59 -12.89
N GLY A 139 -7.57 13.43 -12.43
CA GLY A 139 -8.73 13.25 -13.32
C GLY A 139 -9.02 14.43 -14.24
N LYS A 140 -8.60 15.65 -13.88
CA LYS A 140 -8.72 16.83 -14.74
C LYS A 140 -7.68 16.89 -15.87
N HIS A 141 -6.46 16.40 -15.61
CA HIS A 141 -5.31 16.60 -16.49
C HIS A 141 -4.90 15.34 -17.26
N VAL A 142 -5.05 14.16 -16.68
CA VAL A 142 -4.65 12.90 -17.33
C VAL A 142 -5.69 12.47 -18.37
N ARG A 143 -5.26 12.24 -19.59
CA ARG A 143 -6.09 11.80 -20.75
C ARG A 143 -5.94 10.31 -21.04
N ARG A 144 -5.37 9.57 -20.11
CA ARG A 144 -5.22 8.11 -20.16
C ARG A 144 -6.31 7.44 -19.31
N ARG A 145 -6.54 6.16 -19.54
CA ARG A 145 -7.38 5.35 -18.64
C ARG A 145 -6.84 5.42 -17.22
N ILE A 146 -7.71 5.72 -16.26
CA ILE A 146 -7.36 5.79 -14.84
C ILE A 146 -8.13 4.71 -14.09
N VAL A 147 -7.39 3.85 -13.39
CA VAL A 147 -7.95 2.79 -12.56
C VAL A 147 -7.47 2.96 -11.12
N GLN A 148 -8.40 2.92 -10.18
CA GLN A 148 -8.11 3.04 -8.76
C GLN A 148 -8.34 1.71 -8.06
N VAL A 149 -7.43 1.31 -7.18
CA VAL A 149 -7.48 0.02 -6.48
C VAL A 149 -7.40 0.21 -4.98
N GLU A 150 -8.27 -0.47 -4.26
CA GLU A 150 -8.40 -0.40 -2.80
C GLU A 150 -7.58 -1.50 -2.14
N GLY A 151 -6.39 -1.13 -1.62
CA GLY A 151 -5.40 -2.06 -1.08
C GLY A 151 -5.17 -1.99 0.44
N ASP A 152 -5.71 -0.95 1.11
CA ASP A 152 -5.43 -0.66 2.52
C ASP A 152 -6.55 -1.04 3.49
N VAL A 153 -7.53 -1.80 3.02
CA VAL A 153 -8.63 -2.32 3.82
C VAL A 153 -8.84 -3.81 3.55
N VAL A 154 -9.36 -4.53 4.53
CA VAL A 154 -9.75 -5.94 4.34
C VAL A 154 -10.99 -6.00 3.46
N VAL A 155 -12.07 -5.35 3.87
CA VAL A 155 -13.32 -5.28 3.09
C VAL A 155 -13.40 -3.94 2.38
N PRO A 156 -13.61 -3.89 1.05
CA PRO A 156 -13.77 -2.64 0.31
C PRO A 156 -14.85 -1.75 0.91
N VAL A 157 -14.59 -0.45 1.00
CA VAL A 157 -15.42 0.48 1.79
C VAL A 157 -16.84 0.56 1.24
N GLU A 158 -17.01 0.69 -0.08
CA GLU A 158 -18.34 0.80 -0.69
C GLU A 158 -19.12 -0.53 -0.66
N THR A 159 -18.39 -1.66 -0.66
CA THR A 159 -18.99 -3.00 -0.46
C THR A 159 -19.45 -3.20 0.98
N ALA A 160 -18.69 -2.66 1.95
CA ALA A 160 -19.05 -2.74 3.36
C ALA A 160 -20.33 -1.95 3.66
N SER A 161 -20.46 -0.74 3.13
CA SER A 161 -21.67 0.09 3.27
C SER A 161 -21.74 1.17 2.19
N ASN A 162 -22.91 1.35 1.63
CA ASN A 162 -23.20 2.42 0.66
C ASN A 162 -23.63 3.74 1.32
N LYS A 163 -23.59 3.82 2.63
CA LYS A 163 -23.92 5.01 3.41
C LYS A 163 -22.92 5.27 4.52
N HIS A 164 -22.91 6.51 5.01
CA HIS A 164 -22.13 6.88 6.19
C HIS A 164 -22.61 6.12 7.43
N GLU A 165 -21.71 5.34 8.05
CA GLU A 165 -21.96 4.63 9.30
C GLU A 165 -21.47 5.48 10.47
N PHE A 166 -22.38 5.88 11.33
CA PHE A 166 -22.11 6.78 12.46
C PHE A 166 -21.49 6.09 13.68
N ALA A 167 -21.50 4.74 13.72
CA ALA A 167 -20.97 3.99 14.85
C ALA A 167 -20.40 2.63 14.45
N ALA A 168 -19.39 2.18 15.19
CA ALA A 168 -18.79 0.86 14.99
C ALA A 168 -19.83 -0.28 15.14
N ARG A 169 -20.84 -0.13 15.99
CA ARG A 169 -21.89 -1.13 16.20
C ARG A 169 -22.74 -1.39 14.94
N THR A 170 -22.86 -0.40 14.04
CA THR A 170 -23.62 -0.55 12.79
C THR A 170 -22.74 -1.07 11.65
N LEU A 171 -21.46 -0.72 11.64
CA LEU A 171 -20.50 -1.16 10.65
C LEU A 171 -19.99 -2.59 10.90
N ARG A 172 -19.69 -2.95 12.16
CA ARG A 172 -19.08 -4.24 12.50
C ARG A 172 -19.85 -5.46 11.99
N PRO A 173 -21.19 -5.57 12.13
CA PRO A 173 -21.94 -6.71 11.59
C PRO A 173 -21.84 -6.84 10.06
N LYS A 174 -21.72 -5.72 9.35
CA LYS A 174 -21.55 -5.69 7.89
C LYS A 174 -20.18 -6.22 7.50
N LEU A 175 -19.13 -5.75 8.18
CA LEU A 175 -17.76 -6.24 7.96
C LEU A 175 -17.64 -7.73 8.27
N ASN A 176 -18.21 -8.19 9.39
CA ASN A 176 -18.13 -9.61 9.79
C ASN A 176 -18.77 -10.56 8.78
N ARG A 177 -19.82 -10.14 8.08
CA ARG A 177 -20.45 -10.96 7.02
C ARG A 177 -19.62 -11.08 5.77
N LEU A 178 -18.78 -10.09 5.50
CA LEU A 178 -17.96 -9.99 4.28
C LEU A 178 -16.52 -10.42 4.52
N TRP A 179 -16.10 -10.56 5.78
CA TRP A 179 -14.72 -10.76 6.17
C TRP A 179 -14.05 -11.92 5.44
N ASP A 180 -14.68 -13.09 5.44
CA ASP A 180 -14.11 -14.29 4.83
C ASP A 180 -14.02 -14.21 3.31
N THR A 181 -14.91 -13.46 2.66
CA THR A 181 -14.89 -13.22 1.21
C THR A 181 -13.67 -12.43 0.77
N PHE A 182 -13.19 -11.51 1.61
CA PHE A 182 -12.11 -10.58 1.24
C PHE A 182 -10.74 -10.92 1.86
N ILE A 183 -10.66 -11.95 2.71
CA ILE A 183 -9.39 -12.47 3.21
C ILE A 183 -8.91 -13.59 2.28
N GLU A 184 -8.33 -13.20 1.16
CA GLU A 184 -7.77 -14.11 0.16
C GLU A 184 -6.29 -13.83 -0.07
N ASP A 185 -5.53 -14.90 -0.37
CA ASP A 185 -4.12 -14.78 -0.70
C ASP A 185 -3.93 -14.05 -2.03
N LEU A 186 -2.98 -13.13 -2.05
CA LEU A 186 -2.58 -12.39 -3.24
C LEU A 186 -1.23 -12.88 -3.73
N LYS A 187 -1.24 -13.73 -4.76
CA LYS A 187 -0.01 -14.25 -5.35
C LYS A 187 0.62 -13.22 -6.29
N PRO A 188 1.95 -13.02 -6.20
CA PRO A 188 2.64 -12.10 -7.09
C PRO A 188 2.61 -12.64 -8.54
N ARG A 189 2.26 -11.75 -9.49
CA ARG A 189 2.30 -12.04 -10.91
C ARG A 189 3.71 -11.94 -11.48
N PRO A 190 4.10 -12.76 -12.43
CA PRO A 190 5.36 -12.58 -13.13
C PRO A 190 5.32 -11.32 -13.99
N VAL A 191 6.38 -10.50 -13.92
CA VAL A 191 6.60 -9.38 -14.83
C VAL A 191 7.22 -9.92 -16.11
N LYS A 192 6.49 -9.86 -17.23
CA LYS A 192 6.93 -10.40 -18.51
C LYS A 192 7.78 -9.42 -19.30
N HIS A 193 7.57 -8.13 -19.11
CA HIS A 193 8.26 -7.05 -19.80
C HIS A 193 8.95 -6.14 -18.77
N LYS A 194 10.28 -6.14 -18.79
CA LYS A 194 11.08 -5.35 -17.83
C LYS A 194 11.24 -3.91 -18.28
N ALA A 195 11.41 -3.00 -17.33
CA ALA A 195 11.51 -1.57 -17.56
C ALA A 195 12.95 -1.06 -17.82
N ASP A 196 13.93 -1.95 -17.96
CA ASP A 196 15.37 -1.62 -17.99
C ASP A 196 15.76 -0.64 -19.12
N THR A 197 14.96 -0.56 -20.19
CA THR A 197 15.26 0.24 -21.38
C THR A 197 14.52 1.58 -21.45
N LEU A 198 13.68 1.92 -20.47
CA LEU A 198 12.83 3.11 -20.54
C LEU A 198 13.59 4.44 -20.41
N GLY A 199 14.77 4.43 -19.75
CA GLY A 199 15.58 5.64 -19.56
C GLY A 199 14.95 6.68 -18.60
N LEU A 200 13.93 6.31 -17.85
CA LEU A 200 13.29 7.19 -16.87
C LEU A 200 14.22 7.46 -15.68
N LYS A 201 14.38 8.74 -15.34
CA LYS A 201 15.23 9.15 -14.23
C LYS A 201 14.39 9.49 -13.00
N SER A 202 14.83 8.99 -11.85
CA SER A 202 14.38 9.43 -10.54
C SER A 202 15.15 10.70 -10.15
N GLU A 203 14.47 11.69 -9.57
CA GLU A 203 15.12 12.88 -8.99
C GLU A 203 15.73 12.57 -7.63
N ILE A 204 15.12 11.62 -6.92
CA ILE A 204 15.51 11.21 -5.58
C ILE A 204 15.89 9.73 -5.62
N ASP A 205 17.10 9.40 -5.18
CA ASP A 205 17.49 8.01 -4.92
C ASP A 205 17.27 7.68 -3.44
N VAL A 206 16.17 6.99 -3.17
CA VAL A 206 15.79 6.58 -1.81
C VAL A 206 16.57 5.36 -1.30
N SER A 207 17.56 4.87 -2.05
CA SER A 207 18.40 3.74 -1.60
C SER A 207 19.23 4.09 -0.35
N ASP A 208 19.47 5.40 -0.11
CA ASP A 208 20.01 5.94 1.14
C ASP A 208 18.94 6.85 1.79
N PRO A 209 18.05 6.30 2.65
CA PRO A 209 17.00 7.05 3.31
C PRO A 209 17.52 8.19 4.20
N ASP A 210 18.67 8.02 4.83
CA ASP A 210 19.24 9.01 5.75
C ASP A 210 19.78 10.22 4.99
N ALA A 211 20.41 10.02 3.83
CA ALA A 211 20.84 11.09 2.95
C ALA A 211 19.63 11.90 2.45
N VAL A 212 18.56 11.23 1.99
CA VAL A 212 17.32 11.92 1.57
C VAL A 212 16.70 12.71 2.72
N LEU A 213 16.63 12.11 3.91
CA LEU A 213 16.10 12.79 5.10
C LEU A 213 16.91 14.03 5.46
N ALA A 214 18.24 13.99 5.31
CA ALA A 214 19.12 15.11 5.62
C ALA A 214 18.83 16.35 4.75
N GLU A 215 18.47 16.14 3.48
CA GLU A 215 18.19 17.21 2.50
C GLU A 215 16.77 17.80 2.63
N MET A 216 15.88 17.16 3.38
CA MET A 216 14.49 17.60 3.50
C MET A 216 14.34 18.78 4.48
N SER A 217 13.47 19.73 4.14
CA SER A 217 13.06 20.83 5.04
C SER A 217 11.95 20.34 5.98
N LEU A 218 12.35 19.90 7.18
CA LEU A 218 11.47 19.28 8.18
C LEU A 218 11.69 19.86 9.56
N ASP A 219 10.68 19.74 10.41
CA ASP A 219 10.85 19.83 11.86
C ASP A 219 11.70 18.61 12.33
N ARG A 220 12.77 18.92 13.07
CA ARG A 220 13.75 17.95 13.60
C ARG A 220 13.77 17.88 15.13
N GLU A 221 12.86 18.56 15.82
CA GLU A 221 12.76 18.50 17.29
C GLU A 221 12.52 17.07 17.76
N VAL A 222 11.73 16.30 16.97
CA VAL A 222 11.52 14.88 17.22
C VAL A 222 12.20 14.05 16.14
N GLY A 223 13.32 13.44 16.50
CA GLY A 223 14.11 12.59 15.62
C GLY A 223 13.55 11.18 15.40
N PRO A 224 14.23 10.37 14.55
CA PRO A 224 13.84 9.00 14.26
C PRO A 224 13.73 8.12 15.50
N VAL A 225 12.74 7.21 15.52
CA VAL A 225 12.49 6.32 16.65
C VAL A 225 13.33 5.05 16.49
N LYS A 226 14.31 4.83 17.37
CA LYS A 226 15.18 3.64 17.34
C LYS A 226 14.44 2.30 17.47
N ARG A 227 13.30 2.29 18.18
CA ARG A 227 12.50 1.07 18.41
C ARG A 227 11.78 0.57 17.15
N PHE A 228 11.45 1.47 16.21
CA PHE A 228 10.68 1.15 15.02
C PHE A 228 11.44 1.56 13.77
N ALA A 229 11.94 0.57 13.04
CA ALA A 229 12.43 0.76 11.69
C ALA A 229 11.26 0.57 10.70
N GLY A 230 11.24 1.35 9.62
CA GLY A 230 10.29 1.18 8.53
C GLY A 230 10.67 0.00 7.64
N GLY A 231 9.71 -0.45 6.82
CA GLY A 231 9.91 -1.47 5.79
C GLY A 231 9.02 -2.71 5.96
N GLU A 232 8.80 -3.38 4.84
CA GLU A 232 7.98 -4.60 4.76
C GLU A 232 8.58 -5.75 5.57
N GLY A 233 9.90 -5.90 5.56
CA GLY A 233 10.63 -6.96 6.26
C GLY A 233 10.49 -6.82 7.76
N GLU A 234 10.66 -5.61 8.28
CA GLU A 234 10.50 -5.35 9.72
C GLU A 234 9.03 -5.50 10.15
N ALA A 235 8.07 -5.04 9.32
CA ALA A 235 6.65 -5.26 9.59
C ALA A 235 6.32 -6.75 9.76
N ARG A 236 6.78 -7.61 8.84
CA ARG A 236 6.56 -9.06 8.90
C ARG A 236 7.28 -9.73 10.07
N LYS A 237 8.50 -9.28 10.36
CA LYS A 237 9.25 -9.76 11.54
C LYS A 237 8.49 -9.49 12.82
N ARG A 238 7.94 -8.27 12.98
CA ARG A 238 7.13 -7.90 14.15
C ARG A 238 5.81 -8.64 14.21
N LEU A 239 5.12 -8.80 13.08
CA LEU A 239 3.91 -9.61 13.02
C LEU A 239 4.18 -11.05 13.46
N LYS A 240 5.26 -11.66 12.95
CA LYS A 240 5.66 -13.02 13.33
C LYS A 240 5.96 -13.13 14.84
N ALA A 241 6.70 -12.18 15.40
CA ALA A 241 6.98 -12.13 16.82
C ALA A 241 5.69 -11.98 17.67
N PHE A 242 4.80 -11.08 17.27
CA PHE A 242 3.50 -10.90 17.92
C PHE A 242 2.65 -12.17 17.87
N LEU A 243 2.56 -12.85 16.74
CA LEU A 243 1.79 -14.07 16.59
C LEU A 243 2.35 -15.21 17.46
N LYS A 244 3.67 -15.25 17.64
CA LYS A 244 4.34 -16.24 18.48
C LYS A 244 4.16 -15.99 19.97
N ASP A 245 4.40 -14.75 20.41
CA ASP A 245 4.62 -14.44 21.82
C ASP A 245 3.52 -13.59 22.47
N GLY A 246 2.72 -12.84 21.65
CA GLY A 246 1.74 -11.87 22.16
C GLY A 246 0.28 -12.15 21.79
N PHE A 247 0.02 -13.05 20.86
CA PHE A 247 -1.30 -13.22 20.28
C PHE A 247 -2.34 -13.77 21.27
N GLU A 248 -1.99 -14.78 22.07
CA GLU A 248 -2.91 -15.36 23.06
C GLU A 248 -3.35 -14.34 24.10
N GLY A 249 -2.40 -13.50 24.58
CA GLY A 249 -2.66 -12.46 25.57
C GLY A 249 -3.31 -11.19 25.02
N TYR A 250 -3.42 -11.03 23.70
CA TYR A 250 -3.86 -9.79 23.08
C TYR A 250 -5.25 -9.33 23.50
N GLY A 251 -6.22 -10.25 23.55
CA GLY A 251 -7.60 -9.91 23.90
C GLY A 251 -7.74 -9.28 25.28
N ALA A 252 -7.06 -9.83 26.27
CA ALA A 252 -7.08 -9.37 27.67
C ALA A 252 -6.11 -8.20 27.94
N GLY A 253 -4.99 -8.15 27.21
CA GLY A 253 -3.88 -7.24 27.49
C GLY A 253 -3.82 -5.98 26.63
N ARG A 254 -4.45 -5.92 25.46
CA ARG A 254 -4.31 -4.81 24.49
C ARG A 254 -4.65 -3.42 25.05
N ASN A 255 -5.52 -3.35 26.04
CA ASN A 255 -5.94 -2.10 26.70
C ASN A 255 -5.17 -1.82 28.00
N LYS A 256 -4.18 -2.65 28.33
CA LYS A 256 -3.33 -2.54 29.51
C LYS A 256 -1.92 -2.20 29.06
N PRO A 257 -1.46 -0.93 29.16
CA PRO A 257 -0.12 -0.53 28.70
C PRO A 257 1.01 -1.35 29.33
N GLU A 258 0.85 -1.78 30.58
CA GLU A 258 1.81 -2.57 31.32
C GLU A 258 1.93 -4.02 30.80
N ALA A 259 0.91 -4.53 30.11
CA ALA A 259 0.90 -5.92 29.62
C ALA A 259 1.74 -6.14 28.36
N ALA A 260 2.25 -5.07 27.72
CA ALA A 260 3.03 -5.12 26.49
C ALA A 260 2.42 -6.01 25.37
N ALA A 261 1.09 -6.20 25.38
CA ALA A 261 0.36 -7.13 24.51
C ALA A 261 -0.03 -6.53 23.14
N ALA A 262 0.42 -5.31 22.82
CA ALA A 262 0.08 -4.67 21.55
C ALA A 262 0.88 -5.27 20.38
N SER A 263 0.24 -5.40 19.22
CA SER A 263 0.89 -5.92 18.00
C SER A 263 1.92 -4.98 17.39
N HIS A 264 1.85 -3.69 17.70
CA HIS A 264 2.67 -2.63 17.11
C HIS A 264 2.61 -2.53 15.58
N MET A 265 1.51 -2.99 14.96
CA MET A 265 1.33 -2.95 13.50
C MET A 265 0.85 -1.59 12.98
N SER A 266 0.32 -0.71 13.84
CA SER A 266 -0.28 0.56 13.42
C SER A 266 0.65 1.47 12.59
N PRO A 267 1.95 1.66 12.89
CA PRO A 267 2.83 2.46 12.05
C PRO A 267 2.96 1.87 10.64
N TYR A 268 3.13 0.56 10.53
CA TYR A 268 3.29 -0.12 9.25
C TYR A 268 2.03 -0.10 8.39
N LEU A 269 0.85 -0.22 9.03
CA LEU A 269 -0.44 -0.05 8.36
C LEU A 269 -0.65 1.40 7.92
N HIS A 270 -0.30 2.38 8.77
CA HIS A 270 -0.43 3.81 8.45
C HIS A 270 0.40 4.19 7.21
N PHE A 271 1.62 3.70 7.10
CA PHE A 271 2.50 3.95 5.97
C PHE A 271 2.38 2.93 4.83
N GLY A 272 1.40 2.02 4.89
CA GLY A 272 1.14 1.05 3.83
C GLY A 272 2.25 0.01 3.62
N GLN A 273 3.12 -0.20 4.61
CA GLN A 273 4.28 -1.10 4.54
C GLN A 273 3.92 -2.57 4.81
N ILE A 274 2.69 -2.86 5.17
CA ILE A 274 2.11 -4.20 5.25
C ILE A 274 0.64 -4.16 4.86
N SER A 275 0.13 -5.23 4.25
CA SER A 275 -1.28 -5.33 3.90
C SER A 275 -2.14 -5.74 5.11
N PRO A 276 -3.29 -5.09 5.33
CA PRO A 276 -4.25 -5.55 6.34
C PRO A 276 -4.80 -6.95 6.04
N VAL A 277 -4.90 -7.35 4.76
CA VAL A 277 -5.30 -8.69 4.36
C VAL A 277 -4.21 -9.71 4.68
N GLU A 278 -2.92 -9.38 4.46
CA GLU A 278 -1.79 -10.23 4.86
C GLU A 278 -1.78 -10.49 6.38
N ILE A 279 -2.03 -9.45 7.19
CA ILE A 279 -2.16 -9.60 8.64
C ILE A 279 -3.34 -10.51 9.00
N ALA A 280 -4.49 -10.32 8.37
CA ALA A 280 -5.69 -11.12 8.62
C ALA A 280 -5.48 -12.61 8.26
N LEU A 281 -4.80 -12.90 7.14
CA LEU A 281 -4.40 -14.25 6.76
C LEU A 281 -3.48 -14.89 7.81
N ALA A 282 -2.43 -14.18 8.22
CA ALA A 282 -1.49 -14.67 9.22
C ALA A 282 -2.16 -14.96 10.57
N ILE A 283 -3.12 -14.10 10.99
CA ILE A 283 -3.93 -14.34 12.19
C ILE A 283 -4.83 -15.56 12.00
N ARG A 284 -5.45 -15.74 10.84
CA ARG A 284 -6.30 -16.91 10.54
C ARG A 284 -5.51 -18.21 10.62
N GLU A 285 -4.30 -18.23 10.06
CA GLU A 285 -3.39 -19.38 10.12
C GLU A 285 -2.95 -19.68 11.55
N ALA A 286 -2.57 -18.66 12.33
CA ALA A 286 -2.18 -18.82 13.71
C ALA A 286 -3.32 -19.42 14.57
N LYS A 287 -4.56 -18.96 14.36
CA LYS A 287 -5.74 -19.53 15.01
C LYS A 287 -5.99 -20.99 14.64
N ALA A 288 -5.85 -21.35 13.37
CA ALA A 288 -6.03 -22.73 12.91
C ALA A 288 -4.99 -23.67 13.53
N GLY A 289 -3.74 -23.22 13.71
CA GLY A 289 -2.69 -23.95 14.43
C GLY A 289 -2.96 -24.08 15.94
N THR A 290 -3.65 -23.10 16.56
CA THR A 290 -3.98 -23.10 17.99
C THR A 290 -5.27 -23.90 18.29
N THR A 291 -6.14 -24.14 17.30
CA THR A 291 -7.41 -24.87 17.51
C THR A 291 -7.21 -26.36 17.84
N MET A 292 -5.99 -26.86 17.80
CA MET A 292 -5.67 -28.16 18.43
C MET A 292 -5.58 -28.10 19.96
N THR A 293 -5.63 -26.91 20.59
CA THR A 293 -5.65 -26.71 22.04
C THR A 293 -6.51 -25.49 22.38
N ALA A 294 -7.83 -25.70 22.54
CA ALA A 294 -8.84 -24.77 23.11
C ALA A 294 -9.16 -23.46 22.32
N ALA A 295 -10.42 -23.32 21.91
CA ALA A 295 -10.98 -22.14 21.26
C ALA A 295 -11.23 -20.97 22.22
N PRO A 296 -10.75 -19.73 21.94
CA PRO A 296 -11.23 -18.55 22.64
C PRO A 296 -12.52 -18.02 21.99
N THR A 297 -13.55 -17.88 22.79
CA THR A 297 -14.85 -17.30 22.41
C THR A 297 -14.76 -15.79 22.18
N TRP A 298 -14.93 -15.34 20.94
CA TRP A 298 -15.10 -13.93 20.55
C TRP A 298 -16.59 -13.55 20.46
N ARG A 299 -17.36 -13.85 21.50
CA ARG A 299 -18.76 -13.37 21.58
C ARG A 299 -18.92 -12.55 22.84
N SER A 300 -18.81 -11.25 22.72
CA SER A 300 -19.60 -10.22 23.44
C SER A 300 -19.09 -8.82 23.06
#